data_7bec6fa42aac1a033ef41ad3c742f9f9
#
_entry.id   7bec6fa42aac1a033ef41ad3c742f9f9
#
_cell.length_a   1.000
_cell.length_b   1.000
_cell.length_c   1.000
_cell.angle_alpha   90.00
_cell.angle_beta   90.00
_cell.angle_gamma   90.00
#
_symmetry.space_group_name_H-M   'P 1'
#
loop_
_entity.id
_entity.type
_entity.pdbx_description
1 polymer ?
#
loop_
_entity_poly.entity_id
_entity_poly.type
_entity_poly.pdbx_seq_one_letter_code
_entity_poly.pdbx_strand_id
1 'polypeptide(L)'
;EISCSLVGSEMCIRDRLGLGVMFPTVKNGLWNLLRFHADSDSMAVLPLLPTLLGAVCAVVAPETLSSGTVHLYVPCALLALFCNIIGRLLMVRRALRNVNVISREGQKRVLSYVSQEETAELLTRGVLHDIPIVTAVRKADGVCDILRYSYSTDMADSLCRTMTPICGAVTLLIAVGMTLIRMGTAFGMPWISFFCSMLALLQVACCGTASALAVNLPLERESKKAAASNSAMLGYQSVDDFFDTNALLVEANDLFPKGSVQIAGMKVL
;
A
#
# COMPACT_ATOMS: atom_id res chain seq x y z
N GLU A 1 -3.16 -39.06 -20.05
CA GLU A 1 -2.45 -39.21 -18.76
C GLU A 1 -1.13 -38.47 -18.69
N ILE A 2 -0.32 -38.46 -19.76
CA ILE A 2 1.00 -37.77 -19.79
C ILE A 2 0.87 -36.26 -19.76
N SER A 3 -0.17 -35.67 -20.34
CA SER A 3 -0.35 -34.21 -20.38
C SER A 3 -0.70 -33.60 -19.01
N CYS A 4 -1.39 -34.33 -18.15
CA CYS A 4 -1.79 -33.85 -16.82
C CYS A 4 -0.60 -33.85 -15.84
N SER A 5 0.30 -34.80 -15.95
CA SER A 5 1.55 -34.88 -15.16
C SER A 5 2.55 -33.79 -15.55
N LEU A 6 2.68 -33.45 -16.84
CA LEU A 6 3.53 -32.37 -17.33
C LEU A 6 3.05 -30.99 -16.89
N VAL A 7 1.77 -30.72 -16.97
CA VAL A 7 1.16 -29.46 -16.50
C VAL A 7 1.39 -29.28 -14.99
N GLY A 8 1.25 -30.31 -14.20
CA GLY A 8 1.52 -30.27 -12.75
C GLY A 8 2.97 -29.99 -12.42
N SER A 9 3.92 -30.58 -13.15
CA SER A 9 5.36 -30.38 -12.91
C SER A 9 5.85 -28.99 -13.34
N GLU A 10 5.39 -28.48 -14.49
CA GLU A 10 5.72 -27.12 -14.93
C GLU A 10 5.13 -26.06 -14.01
N MET A 11 3.92 -26.28 -13.48
CA MET A 11 3.30 -25.40 -12.52
C MET A 11 4.10 -25.33 -11.22
N CYS A 12 4.55 -26.48 -10.69
CA CYS A 12 5.42 -26.54 -9.51
C CYS A 12 6.77 -25.86 -9.68
N ILE A 13 7.37 -25.91 -10.88
CA ILE A 13 8.65 -25.24 -11.18
C ILE A 13 8.46 -23.71 -11.21
N ARG A 14 7.42 -23.23 -11.85
CA ARG A 14 7.09 -21.80 -11.88
C ARG A 14 6.80 -21.23 -10.48
N ASP A 15 6.12 -22.01 -9.65
CA ASP A 15 5.81 -21.65 -8.27
C ASP A 15 7.07 -21.52 -7.42
N ARG A 16 8.01 -22.46 -7.56
CA ARG A 16 9.30 -22.41 -6.85
C ARG A 16 10.16 -21.22 -7.29
N LEU A 17 10.21 -20.91 -8.58
CA LEU A 17 10.94 -19.74 -9.09
C LEU A 17 10.29 -18.43 -8.62
N GLY A 18 8.97 -18.32 -8.69
CA GLY A 18 8.23 -17.16 -8.19
C GLY A 18 8.46 -16.94 -6.69
N LEU A 19 8.40 -18.00 -5.89
CA LEU A 19 8.70 -17.98 -4.47
C LEU A 19 10.15 -17.58 -4.17
N GLY A 20 11.11 -18.07 -4.94
CA GLY A 20 12.53 -17.73 -4.76
C GLY A 20 12.81 -16.24 -4.95
N VAL A 21 12.26 -15.65 -6.00
CA VAL A 21 12.42 -14.21 -6.31
C VAL A 21 11.67 -13.35 -5.29
N MET A 22 10.52 -13.82 -4.78
CA MET A 22 9.67 -13.08 -3.85
C MET A 22 9.90 -13.46 -2.37
N PHE A 23 10.93 -14.27 -2.10
CA PHE A 23 11.22 -14.81 -0.77
C PHE A 23 11.29 -13.75 0.35
N PRO A 24 11.94 -12.59 0.18
CA PRO A 24 11.97 -11.57 1.22
C PRO A 24 10.57 -11.09 1.60
N THR A 25 9.71 -10.83 0.62
CA THR A 25 8.31 -10.39 0.83
C THR A 25 7.49 -11.48 1.52
N VAL A 26 7.63 -12.73 1.06
CA VAL A 26 6.94 -13.89 1.68
C VAL A 26 7.39 -14.09 3.12
N LYS A 27 8.70 -14.05 3.38
CA LYS A 27 9.26 -14.19 4.72
C LYS A 27 8.76 -13.08 5.66
N ASN A 28 8.83 -11.83 5.22
CA ASN A 28 8.39 -10.69 6.04
C ASN A 28 6.89 -10.74 6.28
N GLY A 29 6.09 -10.98 5.25
CA GLY A 29 4.64 -11.07 5.37
C GLY A 29 4.19 -12.19 6.32
N LEU A 30 4.81 -13.37 6.22
CA LEU A 30 4.52 -14.49 7.13
C LEU A 30 4.96 -14.20 8.56
N TRP A 31 6.13 -13.59 8.73
CA TRP A 31 6.65 -13.24 10.05
C TRP A 31 5.79 -12.19 10.75
N ASN A 32 5.35 -11.17 10.02
CA ASN A 32 4.48 -10.12 10.52
C ASN A 32 3.07 -10.66 10.83
N LEU A 33 2.57 -11.60 10.03
CA LEU A 33 1.31 -12.27 10.29
C LEU A 33 1.35 -13.06 11.61
N LEU A 34 2.44 -13.81 11.86
CA LEU A 34 2.63 -14.57 13.10
C LEU A 34 2.77 -13.68 14.34
N ARG A 35 3.27 -12.45 14.16
CA ARG A 35 3.41 -11.48 15.24
C ARG A 35 2.18 -10.59 15.47
N PHE A 36 1.09 -10.83 14.75
CA PHE A 36 -0.13 -9.98 14.77
C PHE A 36 0.14 -8.51 14.41
N HIS A 37 1.19 -8.26 13.62
CA HIS A 37 1.52 -6.96 13.06
C HIS A 37 1.41 -7.01 11.55
N ALA A 38 0.22 -7.40 11.07
CA ALA A 38 -0.03 -7.53 9.65
C ALA A 38 0.23 -6.21 8.90
N ASP A 39 0.82 -6.33 7.73
CA ASP A 39 1.09 -5.25 6.78
C ASP A 39 0.60 -5.66 5.38
N SER A 40 0.89 -4.85 4.37
CA SER A 40 0.53 -5.16 2.98
C SER A 40 1.20 -6.44 2.46
N ASP A 41 2.41 -6.78 2.95
CA ASP A 41 3.06 -8.06 2.63
C ASP A 41 2.29 -9.25 3.22
N SER A 42 1.81 -9.13 4.46
CA SER A 42 1.00 -10.15 5.11
C SER A 42 -0.30 -10.44 4.37
N MET A 43 -0.97 -9.36 3.91
CA MET A 43 -2.20 -9.47 3.12
C MET A 43 -1.97 -10.16 1.78
N ALA A 44 -0.84 -9.87 1.11
CA ALA A 44 -0.49 -10.49 -0.17
C ALA A 44 -0.07 -11.96 -0.03
N VAL A 45 0.51 -12.34 1.11
CA VAL A 45 0.96 -13.72 1.40
C VAL A 45 -0.18 -14.61 1.88
N LEU A 46 -1.24 -14.06 2.44
CA LEU A 46 -2.35 -14.83 3.00
C LEU A 46 -2.93 -15.86 2.02
N PRO A 47 -3.27 -15.53 0.75
CA PRO A 47 -3.77 -16.51 -0.21
C PRO A 47 -2.70 -17.49 -0.72
N LEU A 48 -1.42 -17.21 -0.52
CA LEU A 48 -0.33 -18.06 -0.99
C LEU A 48 -0.28 -19.38 -0.22
N LEU A 49 -0.53 -19.37 1.09
CA LEU A 49 -0.45 -20.55 1.94
C LEU A 49 -1.42 -21.65 1.48
N PRO A 50 -2.75 -21.40 1.36
CA PRO A 50 -3.67 -22.43 0.92
C PRO A 50 -3.48 -22.81 -0.56
N THR A 51 -3.01 -21.90 -1.42
CA THR A 51 -2.71 -22.23 -2.82
C THR A 51 -1.53 -23.20 -2.93
N LEU A 52 -0.47 -23.01 -2.14
CA LEU A 52 0.67 -23.93 -2.11
C LEU A 52 0.30 -25.28 -1.52
N LEU A 53 -0.47 -25.30 -0.42
CA LEU A 53 -0.97 -26.55 0.14
C LEU A 53 -1.87 -27.29 -0.86
N GLY A 54 -2.75 -26.57 -1.55
CA GLY A 54 -3.58 -27.13 -2.62
C GLY A 54 -2.75 -27.69 -3.79
N ALA A 55 -1.67 -27.01 -4.18
CA ALA A 55 -0.75 -27.51 -5.21
C ALA A 55 -0.03 -28.80 -4.76
N VAL A 56 0.41 -28.87 -3.51
CA VAL A 56 1.00 -30.12 -2.94
C VAL A 56 -0.02 -31.24 -2.93
N CYS A 57 -1.25 -30.97 -2.49
CA CYS A 57 -2.34 -31.97 -2.51
C CYS A 57 -2.63 -32.47 -3.93
N ALA A 58 -2.60 -31.58 -4.94
CA ALA A 58 -2.81 -31.96 -6.33
C ALA A 58 -1.70 -32.84 -6.89
N VAL A 59 -0.46 -32.71 -6.40
CA VAL A 59 0.65 -33.61 -6.76
C VAL A 59 0.52 -34.97 -6.10
N VAL A 60 0.10 -35.00 -4.83
CA VAL A 60 -0.03 -36.23 -4.04
C VAL A 60 -1.26 -37.05 -4.48
N ALA A 61 -2.36 -36.37 -4.81
CA ALA A 61 -3.61 -37.01 -5.19
C ALA A 61 -4.17 -36.33 -6.48
N PRO A 62 -3.61 -36.66 -7.65
CA PRO A 62 -3.99 -36.04 -8.92
C PRO A 62 -5.45 -36.31 -9.33
N GLU A 63 -6.07 -37.36 -8.79
CA GLU A 63 -7.46 -37.71 -9.01
C GLU A 63 -8.43 -36.61 -8.55
N THR A 64 -8.06 -35.86 -7.49
CA THR A 64 -8.88 -34.75 -6.99
C THR A 64 -8.97 -33.57 -7.95
N LEU A 65 -7.92 -33.37 -8.74
CA LEU A 65 -7.88 -32.32 -9.77
C LEU A 65 -8.65 -32.76 -11.03
N SER A 66 -8.53 -34.03 -11.43
CA SER A 66 -9.21 -34.58 -12.60
C SER A 66 -10.73 -34.64 -12.43
N SER A 67 -11.22 -34.71 -11.19
CA SER A 67 -12.67 -34.66 -10.91
C SER A 67 -13.35 -33.31 -11.20
N GLY A 68 -12.58 -32.27 -11.49
CA GLY A 68 -13.09 -30.92 -11.75
C GLY A 68 -13.69 -30.18 -10.55
N THR A 69 -13.54 -30.75 -9.35
CA THR A 69 -14.07 -30.17 -8.10
C THR A 69 -13.08 -29.25 -7.38
N VAL A 70 -11.81 -29.33 -7.74
CA VAL A 70 -10.70 -28.59 -7.13
C VAL A 70 -10.00 -27.75 -8.19
N HIS A 71 -9.78 -26.48 -7.90
CA HIS A 71 -9.09 -25.55 -8.77
C HIS A 71 -7.83 -24.98 -8.08
N LEU A 72 -6.78 -24.74 -8.88
CA LEU A 72 -5.54 -24.16 -8.40
C LEU A 72 -5.51 -22.65 -8.72
N TYR A 73 -5.41 -21.83 -7.69
CA TYR A 73 -5.39 -20.35 -7.80
C TYR A 73 -3.97 -19.77 -7.69
N VAL A 74 -2.94 -20.56 -7.98
CA VAL A 74 -1.53 -20.15 -7.89
C VAL A 74 -1.22 -18.91 -8.74
N PRO A 75 -1.68 -18.78 -10.00
CA PRO A 75 -1.44 -17.57 -10.79
C PRO A 75 -2.02 -16.32 -10.14
N CYS A 76 -3.18 -16.42 -9.50
CA CYS A 76 -3.81 -15.31 -8.81
C CYS A 76 -3.05 -14.88 -7.56
N ALA A 77 -2.55 -15.84 -6.77
CA ALA A 77 -1.71 -15.56 -5.60
C ALA A 77 -0.36 -14.94 -6.00
N LEU A 78 0.26 -15.41 -7.09
CA LEU A 78 1.49 -14.81 -7.63
C LEU A 78 1.24 -13.39 -8.17
N LEU A 79 0.10 -13.14 -8.82
CA LEU A 79 -0.28 -11.82 -9.27
C LEU A 79 -0.47 -10.86 -8.07
N ALA A 80 -1.05 -11.33 -6.98
CA ALA A 80 -1.20 -10.57 -5.74
C ALA A 80 0.16 -10.13 -5.18
N LEU A 81 1.12 -11.05 -5.09
CA LEU A 81 2.49 -10.73 -4.68
C LEU A 81 3.18 -9.77 -5.64
N PHE A 82 3.00 -9.94 -6.93
CA PHE A 82 3.54 -9.05 -7.94
C PHE A 82 3.01 -7.63 -7.82
N CYS A 83 1.70 -7.46 -7.63
CA CYS A 83 1.08 -6.15 -7.37
C CYS A 83 1.64 -5.49 -6.10
N ASN A 84 1.83 -6.27 -5.04
CA ASN A 84 2.42 -5.76 -3.80
C ASN A 84 3.87 -5.28 -4.00
N ILE A 85 4.69 -6.05 -4.71
CA ILE A 85 6.08 -5.66 -5.02
C ILE A 85 6.14 -4.40 -5.87
N ILE A 86 5.27 -4.27 -6.88
CA ILE A 86 5.18 -3.03 -7.66
C ILE A 86 4.80 -1.85 -6.76
N GLY A 87 3.83 -2.00 -5.88
CA GLY A 87 3.44 -0.97 -4.92
C GLY A 87 4.63 -0.49 -4.07
N ARG A 88 5.40 -1.41 -3.53
CA ARG A 88 6.62 -1.10 -2.76
C ARG A 88 7.73 -0.47 -3.62
N LEU A 89 7.91 -0.93 -4.85
CA LEU A 89 8.86 -0.32 -5.79
C LEU A 89 8.50 1.14 -6.10
N LEU A 90 7.21 1.45 -6.25
CA LEU A 90 6.74 2.82 -6.47
C LEU A 90 7.04 3.71 -5.26
N MET A 91 6.88 3.19 -4.03
CA MET A 91 7.25 3.89 -2.80
C MET A 91 8.75 4.22 -2.76
N VAL A 92 9.62 3.27 -3.07
CA VAL A 92 11.07 3.49 -3.13
C VAL A 92 11.44 4.52 -4.20
N ARG A 93 10.84 4.44 -5.39
CA ARG A 93 11.06 5.42 -6.48
C ARG A 93 10.64 6.82 -6.05
N ARG A 94 9.50 6.96 -5.36
CA ARG A 94 9.04 8.23 -4.80
C ARG A 94 10.06 8.78 -3.80
N ALA A 95 10.52 7.97 -2.85
CA ALA A 95 11.53 8.37 -1.87
C ALA A 95 12.83 8.86 -2.53
N LEU A 96 13.36 8.12 -3.50
CA LEU A 96 14.56 8.52 -4.25
C LEU A 96 14.37 9.86 -4.99
N ARG A 97 13.21 10.05 -5.62
CA ARG A 97 12.90 11.30 -6.31
C ARG A 97 12.83 12.48 -5.33
N ASN A 98 12.19 12.29 -4.19
CA ASN A 98 12.09 13.31 -3.15
C ASN A 98 13.47 13.70 -2.62
N VAL A 99 14.35 12.72 -2.34
CA VAL A 99 15.74 12.99 -1.94
C VAL A 99 16.46 13.81 -3.02
N ASN A 100 16.30 13.48 -4.30
CA ASN A 100 16.93 14.24 -5.39
C ASN A 100 16.39 15.68 -5.50
N VAL A 101 15.12 15.90 -5.22
CA VAL A 101 14.55 17.28 -5.20
C VAL A 101 15.06 18.06 -3.99
N ILE A 102 15.09 17.40 -2.82
CA ILE A 102 15.49 18.06 -1.58
C ILE A 102 17.01 18.32 -1.52
N SER A 103 17.83 17.52 -2.20
CA SER A 103 19.28 17.70 -2.26
C SER A 103 19.73 18.84 -3.19
N ARG A 104 18.83 19.39 -4.02
CA ARG A 104 19.17 20.53 -4.88
C ARG A 104 19.55 21.74 -4.03
N GLU A 105 20.51 22.54 -4.52
CA GLU A 105 20.92 23.78 -3.88
C GLU A 105 19.79 24.82 -3.94
N GLY A 106 19.65 25.62 -2.89
CA GLY A 106 18.68 26.70 -2.77
C GLY A 106 17.98 26.75 -1.42
N GLN A 107 17.28 27.85 -1.16
CA GLN A 107 16.46 27.99 0.04
C GLN A 107 15.30 27.01 0.00
N LYS A 108 15.20 26.19 1.05
CA LYS A 108 14.13 25.21 1.21
C LYS A 108 13.00 25.82 2.02
N ARG A 109 11.78 25.51 1.62
CA ARG A 109 10.56 25.88 2.32
C ARG A 109 9.82 24.63 2.72
N VAL A 110 9.31 24.60 3.93
CA VAL A 110 8.55 23.50 4.48
C VAL A 110 7.18 24.00 4.88
N LEU A 111 6.16 23.25 4.51
CA LEU A 111 4.82 23.42 5.04
C LEU A 111 4.80 22.89 6.46
N SER A 112 4.35 23.70 7.40
CA SER A 112 4.17 23.32 8.79
C SER A 112 2.78 23.70 9.27
N TYR A 113 2.18 22.84 10.06
CA TYR A 113 0.91 23.10 10.68
C TYR A 113 1.03 24.08 11.84
N VAL A 114 0.09 25.02 11.96
CA VAL A 114 0.01 25.93 13.10
C VAL A 114 -0.82 25.28 14.19
N SER A 115 -0.15 24.66 15.16
CA SER A 115 -0.78 23.86 16.23
C SER A 115 -1.47 24.67 17.33
N GLN A 116 -1.20 25.97 17.39
CA GLN A 116 -1.81 26.87 18.40
C GLN A 116 -3.08 27.49 17.83
N GLU A 117 -4.22 27.05 18.35
CA GLU A 117 -5.54 27.48 17.92
C GLU A 117 -5.73 29.00 18.05
N GLU A 118 -5.31 29.58 19.19
CA GLU A 118 -5.36 31.03 19.41
C GLU A 118 -4.57 31.84 18.35
N THR A 119 -3.41 31.31 17.95
CA THR A 119 -2.59 31.94 16.91
C THR A 119 -3.23 31.81 15.54
N ALA A 120 -3.84 30.66 15.26
CA ALA A 120 -4.55 30.41 14.01
C ALA A 120 -5.78 31.32 13.87
N GLU A 121 -6.57 31.48 14.94
CA GLU A 121 -7.70 32.41 15.00
C GLU A 121 -7.27 33.87 14.80
N LEU A 122 -6.17 34.28 15.45
CA LEU A 122 -5.65 35.64 15.35
C LEU A 122 -5.17 35.98 13.95
N LEU A 123 -4.54 35.00 13.27
CA LEU A 123 -4.04 35.16 11.89
C LEU A 123 -5.17 35.16 10.85
N THR A 124 -6.30 34.50 11.12
CA THR A 124 -7.44 34.37 10.20
C THR A 124 -8.62 35.24 10.60
N ARG A 125 -8.46 36.11 11.59
CA ARG A 125 -9.52 36.95 12.14
C ARG A 125 -10.22 37.78 11.06
N GLY A 126 -11.52 37.55 10.90
CA GLY A 126 -12.37 38.26 9.92
C GLY A 126 -12.35 37.66 8.50
N VAL A 127 -11.58 36.59 8.25
CA VAL A 127 -11.51 35.93 6.94
C VAL A 127 -12.28 34.60 6.94
N LEU A 128 -12.23 33.84 8.03
CA LEU A 128 -12.88 32.55 8.16
C LEU A 128 -13.95 32.59 9.27
N HIS A 129 -15.12 31.99 8.99
CA HIS A 129 -16.21 31.86 9.95
C HIS A 129 -16.16 30.56 10.76
N ASP A 130 -15.40 29.55 10.25
CA ASP A 130 -15.20 28.26 10.88
C ASP A 130 -13.86 28.17 11.62
N ILE A 131 -13.64 27.09 12.36
CA ILE A 131 -12.37 26.83 13.06
C ILE A 131 -11.23 26.83 12.02
N PRO A 132 -10.25 27.76 12.14
CA PRO A 132 -9.22 27.90 11.15
C PRO A 132 -8.18 26.78 11.30
N ILE A 133 -8.01 26.00 10.25
CA ILE A 133 -6.93 25.02 10.11
C ILE A 133 -5.84 25.65 9.22
N VAL A 134 -4.85 26.26 9.86
CA VAL A 134 -3.85 27.11 9.20
C VAL A 134 -2.55 26.35 8.98
N THR A 135 -2.07 26.38 7.75
CA THR A 135 -0.73 25.89 7.38
C THR A 135 0.18 27.06 7.03
N ALA A 136 1.37 27.06 7.57
CA ALA A 136 2.36 28.11 7.33
C ALA A 136 3.52 27.60 6.49
N VAL A 137 3.97 28.40 5.54
CA VAL A 137 5.22 28.17 4.79
C VAL A 137 6.37 28.76 5.58
N ARG A 138 7.30 27.92 6.01
CA ARG A 138 8.50 28.34 6.77
C ARG A 138 9.77 28.00 6.00
N LYS A 139 10.79 28.86 6.15
CA LYS A 139 12.15 28.57 5.66
C LYS A 139 12.77 27.51 6.57
N ALA A 140 13.40 26.50 5.96
CA ALA A 140 14.11 25.46 6.69
C ALA A 140 15.57 25.41 6.25
N ASP A 141 16.49 25.37 7.24
CA ASP A 141 17.93 25.24 6.97
C ASP A 141 18.34 23.80 6.64
N GLY A 142 17.46 22.85 6.93
CA GLY A 142 17.65 21.44 6.62
C GLY A 142 16.33 20.65 6.76
N VAL A 143 16.27 19.50 6.11
CA VAL A 143 15.15 18.58 6.24
C VAL A 143 15.63 17.34 6.99
N CYS A 144 15.32 17.30 8.28
CA CYS A 144 15.56 16.13 9.11
C CYS A 144 14.52 15.05 8.82
N ASP A 145 14.89 13.79 9.04
CA ASP A 145 13.98 12.65 9.00
C ASP A 145 13.23 12.40 7.65
N ILE A 146 13.81 12.86 6.52
CA ILE A 146 13.21 12.65 5.19
C ILE A 146 12.84 11.18 4.95
N LEU A 147 13.74 10.27 5.30
CA LEU A 147 13.51 8.84 5.13
C LEU A 147 12.38 8.36 6.02
N ARG A 148 12.33 8.83 7.27
CA ARG A 148 11.26 8.48 8.20
C ARG A 148 9.89 8.88 7.66
N TYR A 149 9.73 10.11 7.18
CA TYR A 149 8.47 10.59 6.58
C TYR A 149 8.15 9.91 5.25
N SER A 150 9.16 9.54 4.47
CA SER A 150 8.96 8.83 3.20
C SER A 150 8.48 7.39 3.38
N TYR A 151 8.86 6.76 4.50
CA TYR A 151 8.52 5.38 4.85
C TYR A 151 7.62 5.27 6.09
N SER A 152 7.16 6.41 6.65
CA SER A 152 6.19 6.37 7.74
C SER A 152 4.90 5.70 7.28
N THR A 153 4.21 5.09 8.23
CA THR A 153 3.01 4.26 8.05
C THR A 153 2.19 4.62 6.82
N ASP A 154 2.33 3.79 5.79
CA ASP A 154 1.52 3.90 4.58
C ASP A 154 0.06 3.54 4.96
N MET A 155 -0.92 4.23 4.40
CA MET A 155 -2.33 3.91 4.59
C MET A 155 -2.61 2.43 4.28
N ALA A 156 -1.90 1.86 3.29
CA ALA A 156 -1.99 0.44 2.95
C ALA A 156 -1.66 -0.46 4.13
N ASP A 157 -0.57 -0.18 4.85
CA ASP A 157 -0.14 -0.98 5.99
C ASP A 157 -1.09 -0.81 7.18
N SER A 158 -1.63 0.40 7.41
CA SER A 158 -2.64 0.66 8.45
C SER A 158 -3.94 -0.11 8.20
N LEU A 159 -4.45 -0.06 6.97
CA LEU A 159 -5.62 -0.84 6.55
C LEU A 159 -5.38 -2.35 6.67
N CYS A 160 -4.24 -2.83 6.18
CA CYS A 160 -3.91 -4.25 6.21
C CYS A 160 -3.75 -4.77 7.64
N ARG A 161 -3.27 -3.96 8.57
CA ARG A 161 -3.16 -4.32 9.99
C ARG A 161 -4.49 -4.78 10.59
N THR A 162 -5.57 -4.08 10.24
CA THR A 162 -6.91 -4.40 10.75
C THR A 162 -7.63 -5.43 9.87
N MET A 163 -7.53 -5.28 8.55
CA MET A 163 -8.31 -6.11 7.62
C MET A 163 -7.75 -7.52 7.45
N THR A 164 -6.43 -7.72 7.48
CA THR A 164 -5.83 -9.04 7.26
C THR A 164 -6.31 -10.10 8.26
N PRO A 165 -6.28 -9.87 9.58
CA PRO A 165 -6.78 -10.89 10.52
C PRO A 165 -8.28 -11.12 10.40
N ILE A 166 -9.07 -10.07 10.13
CA ILE A 166 -10.52 -10.19 9.94
C ILE A 166 -10.83 -11.02 8.69
N CYS A 167 -10.24 -10.65 7.55
CA CYS A 167 -10.42 -11.40 6.29
C CYS A 167 -9.93 -12.85 6.44
N GLY A 168 -8.79 -13.06 7.10
CA GLY A 168 -8.26 -14.40 7.36
C GLY A 168 -9.24 -15.27 8.18
N ALA A 169 -9.78 -14.73 9.26
CA ALA A 169 -10.72 -15.46 10.11
C ALA A 169 -12.07 -15.73 9.40
N VAL A 170 -12.63 -14.72 8.74
CA VAL A 170 -13.91 -14.87 8.03
C VAL A 170 -13.79 -15.87 6.87
N THR A 171 -12.76 -15.74 6.04
CA THR A 171 -12.55 -16.67 4.91
C THR A 171 -12.28 -18.10 5.39
N LEU A 172 -11.57 -18.28 6.51
CA LEU A 172 -11.34 -19.59 7.11
C LEU A 172 -12.65 -20.22 7.58
N LEU A 173 -13.49 -19.48 8.30
CA LEU A 173 -14.80 -19.97 8.78
C LEU A 173 -15.72 -20.37 7.63
N ILE A 174 -15.79 -19.54 6.58
CA ILE A 174 -16.60 -19.83 5.40
C ILE A 174 -16.06 -21.05 4.66
N ALA A 175 -14.73 -21.17 4.49
CA ALA A 175 -14.12 -22.31 3.82
C ALA A 175 -14.38 -23.63 4.57
N VAL A 176 -14.27 -23.63 5.89
CA VAL A 176 -14.62 -24.80 6.74
C VAL A 176 -16.10 -25.14 6.58
N GLY A 177 -17.00 -24.17 6.70
CA GLY A 177 -18.44 -24.38 6.57
C GLY A 177 -18.83 -24.97 5.21
N MET A 178 -18.32 -24.39 4.11
CA MET A 178 -18.56 -24.87 2.74
C MET A 178 -18.00 -26.29 2.52
N THR A 179 -16.83 -26.59 3.08
CA THR A 179 -16.22 -27.92 2.97
C THR A 179 -17.03 -28.95 3.74
N LEU A 180 -17.50 -28.64 4.94
CA LEU A 180 -18.36 -29.52 5.73
C LEU A 180 -19.72 -29.79 5.05
N ILE A 181 -20.32 -28.76 4.44
CA ILE A 181 -21.59 -28.92 3.69
C ILE A 181 -21.40 -29.83 2.47
N ARG A 182 -20.29 -29.68 1.74
CA ARG A 182 -20.05 -30.39 0.48
C ARG A 182 -19.52 -31.81 0.68
N MET A 183 -18.57 -31.99 1.58
CA MET A 183 -17.82 -33.23 1.80
C MET A 183 -18.20 -33.96 3.10
N GLY A 184 -19.01 -33.34 3.96
CA GLY A 184 -19.32 -33.86 5.27
C GLY A 184 -18.09 -33.95 6.18
N THR A 185 -18.13 -34.90 7.14
CA THR A 185 -17.07 -35.10 8.12
C THR A 185 -16.05 -36.18 7.73
N ALA A 186 -16.09 -36.67 6.48
CA ALA A 186 -15.16 -37.68 5.98
C ALA A 186 -13.79 -37.04 5.66
N PHE A 187 -12.95 -36.95 6.69
CA PHE A 187 -11.60 -36.39 6.53
C PHE A 187 -10.72 -37.28 5.66
N GLY A 188 -10.16 -36.72 4.59
CA GLY A 188 -9.29 -37.40 3.64
C GLY A 188 -8.63 -36.42 2.69
N MET A 189 -7.80 -36.94 1.76
CA MET A 189 -7.15 -36.07 0.75
C MET A 189 -8.14 -35.22 -0.07
N PRO A 190 -9.29 -35.73 -0.53
CA PRO A 190 -10.28 -34.92 -1.25
C PRO A 190 -10.84 -33.78 -0.41
N TRP A 191 -11.05 -34.02 0.90
CA TRP A 191 -11.52 -33.01 1.84
C TRP A 191 -10.51 -31.87 1.97
N ILE A 192 -9.23 -32.21 2.18
CA ILE A 192 -8.14 -31.24 2.33
C ILE A 192 -7.95 -30.43 1.03
N SER A 193 -7.96 -31.11 -0.12
CA SER A 193 -7.82 -30.47 -1.42
C SER A 193 -8.95 -29.47 -1.70
N PHE A 194 -10.19 -29.84 -1.41
CA PHE A 194 -11.36 -28.96 -1.58
C PHE A 194 -11.30 -27.77 -0.61
N PHE A 195 -10.96 -28.02 0.65
CA PHE A 195 -10.78 -26.98 1.66
C PHE A 195 -9.72 -25.95 1.24
N CYS A 196 -8.54 -26.40 0.82
CA CYS A 196 -7.46 -25.54 0.35
C CYS A 196 -7.88 -24.72 -0.88
N SER A 197 -8.57 -25.33 -1.82
CA SER A 197 -9.10 -24.65 -3.02
C SER A 197 -10.13 -23.58 -2.66
N MET A 198 -11.08 -23.88 -1.76
CA MET A 198 -12.08 -22.92 -1.30
C MET A 198 -11.46 -21.78 -0.51
N LEU A 199 -10.55 -22.09 0.40
CA LEU A 199 -9.85 -21.08 1.19
C LEU A 199 -9.02 -20.16 0.30
N ALA A 200 -8.29 -20.71 -0.68
CA ALA A 200 -7.52 -19.94 -1.66
C ALA A 200 -8.42 -19.01 -2.49
N LEU A 201 -9.55 -19.51 -3.00
CA LEU A 201 -10.53 -18.72 -3.75
C LEU A 201 -11.03 -17.54 -2.92
N LEU A 202 -11.50 -17.80 -1.71
CA LEU A 202 -12.05 -16.79 -0.83
C LEU A 202 -11.01 -15.72 -0.45
N GLN A 203 -9.78 -16.13 -0.17
CA GLN A 203 -8.71 -15.20 0.17
C GLN A 203 -8.28 -14.36 -1.02
N VAL A 204 -8.17 -14.93 -2.22
CA VAL A 204 -7.90 -14.14 -3.45
C VAL A 204 -9.03 -13.15 -3.74
N ALA A 205 -10.29 -13.55 -3.50
CA ALA A 205 -11.45 -12.70 -3.80
C ALA A 205 -11.68 -11.59 -2.75
N CYS A 206 -11.51 -11.91 -1.46
CA CYS A 206 -11.88 -11.02 -0.36
C CYS A 206 -10.70 -10.18 0.18
N CYS A 207 -9.46 -10.65 0.00
CA CYS A 207 -8.31 -9.91 0.48
C CYS A 207 -7.90 -8.80 -0.48
N GLY A 208 -7.65 -7.62 0.05
CA GLY A 208 -7.13 -6.47 -0.69
C GLY A 208 -5.67 -6.64 -1.08
N THR A 209 -5.34 -7.70 -1.83
CA THR A 209 -3.97 -8.10 -2.18
C THR A 209 -3.19 -7.07 -3.00
N ALA A 210 -3.89 -6.13 -3.63
CA ALA A 210 -3.29 -5.03 -4.38
C ALA A 210 -3.29 -3.69 -3.60
N SER A 211 -3.51 -3.70 -2.28
CA SER A 211 -3.60 -2.50 -1.45
C SER A 211 -2.38 -1.59 -1.58
N ALA A 212 -1.18 -2.14 -1.52
CA ALA A 212 0.06 -1.38 -1.69
C ALA A 212 0.14 -0.69 -3.06
N LEU A 213 -0.27 -1.36 -4.14
CA LEU A 213 -0.32 -0.77 -5.47
C LEU A 213 -1.39 0.32 -5.57
N ALA A 214 -2.58 0.07 -5.02
CA ALA A 214 -3.71 1.00 -5.07
C ALA A 214 -3.39 2.34 -4.38
N VAL A 215 -2.69 2.31 -3.25
CA VAL A 215 -2.28 3.51 -2.51
C VAL A 215 -1.08 4.19 -3.18
N ASN A 216 -0.04 3.43 -3.54
CA ASN A 216 1.22 4.03 -4.00
C ASN A 216 1.19 4.50 -5.45
N LEU A 217 0.29 4.00 -6.30
CA LEU A 217 0.20 4.44 -7.70
C LEU A 217 -0.27 5.91 -7.84
N PRO A 218 -1.36 6.37 -7.20
CA PRO A 218 -1.75 7.77 -7.25
C PRO A 218 -0.71 8.68 -6.57
N LEU A 219 -0.17 8.27 -5.42
CA LEU A 219 0.88 9.05 -4.73
C LEU A 219 2.14 9.23 -5.57
N GLU A 220 2.54 8.20 -6.32
CA GLU A 220 3.68 8.30 -7.25
C GLU A 220 3.41 9.29 -8.39
N ARG A 221 2.19 9.30 -8.93
CA ARG A 221 1.80 10.25 -9.98
C ARG A 221 1.83 11.68 -9.48
N GLU A 222 1.28 11.96 -8.31
CA GLU A 222 1.27 13.30 -7.72
C GLU A 222 2.68 13.73 -7.28
N SER A 223 3.47 12.85 -6.69
CA SER A 223 4.89 13.13 -6.38
C SER A 223 5.70 13.46 -7.63
N LYS A 224 5.40 12.85 -8.78
CA LYS A 224 6.05 13.17 -10.05
C LYS A 224 5.69 14.57 -10.54
N LYS A 225 4.43 14.98 -10.40
CA LYS A 225 3.99 16.34 -10.73
C LYS A 225 4.63 17.36 -9.79
N ALA A 226 4.63 17.09 -8.48
CA ALA A 226 5.28 17.94 -7.49
C ALA A 226 6.77 18.13 -7.78
N ALA A 227 7.49 17.06 -8.13
CA ALA A 227 8.90 17.13 -8.47
C ALA A 227 9.19 17.96 -9.73
N ALA A 228 8.26 18.05 -10.68
CA ALA A 228 8.38 18.91 -11.85
C ALA A 228 8.33 20.41 -11.47
N SER A 229 7.62 20.75 -10.39
CA SER A 229 7.58 22.11 -9.80
C SER A 229 8.61 22.31 -8.68
N ASN A 230 9.65 21.48 -8.59
CA ASN A 230 10.67 21.50 -7.54
C ASN A 230 10.11 21.33 -6.11
N SER A 231 8.99 20.67 -5.96
CA SER A 231 8.36 20.36 -4.69
C SER A 231 8.49 18.89 -4.37
N ALA A 232 8.61 18.53 -3.08
CA ALA A 232 8.68 17.15 -2.62
C ALA A 232 7.48 16.82 -1.74
N MET A 233 6.77 15.74 -2.07
CA MET A 233 5.70 15.18 -1.27
C MET A 233 6.21 13.89 -0.61
N LEU A 234 6.48 13.93 0.70
CA LEU A 234 7.25 12.89 1.38
C LEU A 234 6.50 11.56 1.51
N GLY A 235 5.20 11.57 1.78
CA GLY A 235 4.44 10.34 1.93
C GLY A 235 2.95 10.57 2.05
N TYR A 236 2.20 9.51 2.33
CA TYR A 236 0.76 9.59 2.55
C TYR A 236 0.41 10.48 3.75
N GLN A 237 1.19 10.40 4.81
CA GLN A 237 0.98 11.21 6.00
C GLN A 237 0.98 12.71 5.69
N SER A 238 1.81 13.16 4.74
CA SER A 238 1.78 14.56 4.30
C SER A 238 0.45 14.96 3.65
N VAL A 239 -0.26 14.02 3.05
CA VAL A 239 -1.60 14.27 2.49
C VAL A 239 -2.63 14.31 3.61
N ASP A 240 -2.53 13.36 4.54
CA ASP A 240 -3.45 13.22 5.69
C ASP A 240 -3.35 14.42 6.64
N ASP A 241 -2.11 14.88 6.91
CA ASP A 241 -1.87 16.03 7.78
C ASP A 241 -2.40 17.35 7.21
N PHE A 242 -2.47 17.50 5.87
CA PHE A 242 -2.80 18.77 5.23
C PHE A 242 -4.11 18.79 4.43
N PHE A 243 -4.87 17.69 4.39
CA PHE A 243 -6.09 17.64 3.56
C PHE A 243 -7.20 18.56 4.06
N ASP A 244 -7.29 18.80 5.37
CA ASP A 244 -8.30 19.66 5.99
C ASP A 244 -7.91 21.14 6.03
N THR A 245 -6.74 21.50 5.47
CA THR A 245 -6.25 22.88 5.49
C THR A 245 -7.20 23.80 4.73
N ASN A 246 -7.74 24.80 5.43
CA ASN A 246 -8.64 25.81 4.87
C ASN A 246 -7.97 27.20 4.71
N ALA A 247 -6.79 27.41 5.31
CA ALA A 247 -6.01 28.63 5.20
C ALA A 247 -4.52 28.34 5.06
N LEU A 248 -3.87 29.08 4.15
CA LEU A 248 -2.43 29.00 3.91
C LEU A 248 -1.79 30.35 4.23
N LEU A 249 -0.88 30.38 5.21
CA LEU A 249 -0.09 31.54 5.56
C LEU A 249 1.21 31.56 4.77
N VAL A 250 1.40 32.61 3.97
CA VAL A 250 2.59 32.81 3.13
C VAL A 250 3.16 34.20 3.39
N GLU A 251 4.46 34.33 3.53
CA GLU A 251 5.12 35.64 3.63
C GLU A 251 4.98 36.43 2.30
N ALA A 252 4.68 37.71 2.38
CA ALA A 252 4.55 38.57 1.19
C ALA A 252 5.81 38.56 0.31
N ASN A 253 6.99 38.47 0.90
CA ASN A 253 8.26 38.41 0.17
C ASN A 253 8.41 37.09 -0.64
N ASP A 254 7.69 36.04 -0.27
CA ASP A 254 7.71 34.77 -0.96
C ASP A 254 6.78 34.75 -2.16
N LEU A 255 5.67 35.49 -2.09
CA LEU A 255 4.75 35.70 -3.22
C LEU A 255 5.29 36.76 -4.19
N PHE A 256 5.87 37.85 -3.67
CA PHE A 256 6.37 38.97 -4.41
C PHE A 256 7.87 39.16 -4.13
N PRO A 257 8.76 38.37 -4.75
CA PRO A 257 10.21 38.56 -4.58
C PRO A 257 10.62 39.95 -5.05
N LYS A 258 11.71 40.47 -4.47
CA LYS A 258 12.23 41.83 -4.80
C LYS A 258 12.40 41.96 -6.32
N GLY A 259 11.74 42.97 -6.90
CA GLY A 259 11.77 43.25 -8.34
C GLY A 259 10.62 42.63 -9.15
N SER A 260 9.77 41.79 -8.56
CA SER A 260 8.57 41.24 -9.26
C SER A 260 7.43 42.27 -9.34
N VAL A 261 7.37 43.21 -8.43
CA VAL A 261 6.38 44.31 -8.42
C VAL A 261 7.08 45.60 -8.80
N GLN A 262 6.66 46.19 -9.90
CA GLN A 262 7.14 47.50 -10.37
C GLN A 262 5.99 48.51 -10.28
N ILE A 263 6.30 49.71 -9.80
CA ILE A 263 5.33 50.81 -9.79
C ILE A 263 5.15 51.27 -11.23
N ALA A 264 3.99 50.95 -11.81
CA ALA A 264 3.68 51.34 -13.21
C ALA A 264 3.32 52.85 -13.37
N GLY A 265 2.95 53.49 -12.27
CA GLY A 265 2.64 54.91 -12.26
C GLY A 265 2.10 55.39 -10.91
N MET A 266 2.31 56.65 -10.60
CA MET A 266 1.78 57.30 -9.42
C MET A 266 0.86 58.44 -9.89
N LYS A 267 -0.42 58.39 -9.54
CA LYS A 267 -1.37 59.47 -9.78
C LYS A 267 -1.54 60.22 -8.47
N VAL A 268 -1.04 61.47 -8.42
CA VAL A 268 -1.31 62.40 -7.32
C VAL A 268 -2.67 62.99 -7.57
N LEU A 269 -3.57 62.86 -6.62
CA LEU A 269 -4.92 63.43 -6.64
C LEU A 269 -4.90 64.79 -5.96
#